data_b257723ba74ec40d8b650efe8a5e25ea
#
_entry.id   b257723ba74ec40d8b650efe8a5e25ea
#
_cell.length_a   1.000
_cell.length_b   1.000
_cell.length_c   1.000
_cell.angle_alpha   90.00
_cell.angle_beta   90.00
_cell.angle_gamma   90.00
#
_symmetry.space_group_name_H-M   'P 1'
#
loop_
_entity.id
_entity.type
_entity.pdbx_description
1 polymer ?
#
loop_
_entity_poly.entity_id
_entity_poly.type
_entity_poly.pdbx_seq_one_letter_code
_entity_poly.pdbx_strand_id
1 'polypeptide(L)'
;MAYKVAVIGATGNVGRKILEILDERNFPIKQLFSLASKRSVGKKISFGKGKKTTIQNLDSFNFEKVDLVLSSAGAKVSKTFVPKATAKGAVVIDNTSYFRMDKDVPLVVPEVNPDAIINYKKRNIIANPNCSTIQMVLALKPLHDIAKIKRVIVSTYQSTSGAGKKIMDELFEETKSIYQNKSLNKKFLTKQIAFNVIPHIDIFMKDGSTKEEWKMESETKKILDPKIKVSATCVRVPVFIGHAESLNIEFERNISENKAREALRKFPGISVVDRRTDGGYVTPKESDGKNPVYVSRIRKDKTLKNTLSLWVVADNLRKGAALNTVQIAEKLTNSYFKK
;
A
#
# COMPACT_ATOMS: atom_id res chain seq x y z
N MET A 1 25.23 -0.26 -10.76
CA MET A 1 24.94 0.96 -11.55
C MET A 1 24.08 1.89 -10.71
N ALA A 2 24.16 3.21 -10.88
CA ALA A 2 23.36 4.18 -10.15
C ALA A 2 22.43 4.94 -11.10
N TYR A 3 21.20 5.25 -10.64
CA TYR A 3 20.10 5.75 -11.45
C TYR A 3 19.75 7.21 -11.15
N LYS A 4 19.24 7.92 -12.15
CA LYS A 4 18.61 9.22 -11.96
C LYS A 4 17.13 8.99 -11.62
N VAL A 5 16.74 9.32 -10.39
CA VAL A 5 15.43 9.01 -9.82
C VAL A 5 14.61 10.28 -9.61
N ALA A 6 13.35 10.28 -10.03
CA ALA A 6 12.40 11.33 -9.68
C ALA A 6 11.29 10.78 -8.76
N VAL A 7 10.94 11.56 -7.72
CA VAL A 7 9.81 11.27 -6.84
C VAL A 7 8.72 12.31 -7.06
N ILE A 8 7.61 11.91 -7.69
CA ILE A 8 6.44 12.78 -7.90
C ILE A 8 5.55 12.72 -6.65
N GLY A 9 5.15 13.88 -6.14
CA GLY A 9 4.39 13.99 -4.88
C GLY A 9 5.27 13.92 -3.63
N ALA A 10 6.53 14.32 -3.76
CA ALA A 10 7.56 14.24 -2.71
C ALA A 10 7.20 14.91 -1.37
N THR A 11 6.24 15.85 -1.36
CA THR A 11 5.77 16.52 -0.14
C THR A 11 4.63 15.81 0.59
N GLY A 12 3.99 14.82 -0.04
CA GLY A 12 2.93 13.99 0.54
C GLY A 12 3.45 12.94 1.51
N ASN A 13 2.55 12.30 2.28
CA ASN A 13 2.92 11.25 3.25
C ASN A 13 3.72 10.11 2.58
N VAL A 14 3.20 9.55 1.51
CA VAL A 14 3.85 8.45 0.77
C VAL A 14 5.14 8.92 0.10
N GLY A 15 5.15 10.11 -0.53
CA GLY A 15 6.34 10.65 -1.19
C GLY A 15 7.51 10.88 -0.23
N ARG A 16 7.24 11.41 0.96
CA ARG A 16 8.25 11.57 2.02
C ARG A 16 8.77 10.21 2.49
N LYS A 17 7.87 9.25 2.65
CA LYS A 17 8.24 7.88 3.05
C LYS A 17 9.05 7.15 1.97
N ILE A 18 8.76 7.40 0.68
CA ILE A 18 9.60 6.90 -0.44
C ILE A 18 11.02 7.44 -0.31
N LEU A 19 11.20 8.75 -0.09
CA LEU A 19 12.52 9.36 0.08
C LEU A 19 13.29 8.76 1.26
N GLU A 20 12.62 8.60 2.41
CA GLU A 20 13.20 7.98 3.61
C GLU A 20 13.67 6.53 3.32
N ILE A 21 12.82 5.72 2.70
CA ILE A 21 13.09 4.29 2.43
C ILE A 21 14.17 4.11 1.34
N LEU A 22 14.25 4.98 0.35
CA LEU A 22 15.34 4.98 -0.63
C LEU A 22 16.71 5.11 0.05
N ASP A 23 16.82 5.98 1.07
CA ASP A 23 18.06 6.14 1.85
C ASP A 23 18.29 4.96 2.79
N GLU A 24 17.26 4.54 3.55
CA GLU A 24 17.35 3.38 4.46
C GLU A 24 17.83 2.10 3.76
N ARG A 25 17.43 1.91 2.50
CA ARG A 25 17.76 0.72 1.71
C ARG A 25 18.98 0.91 0.81
N ASN A 26 19.65 2.05 0.90
CA ASN A 26 20.81 2.38 0.08
C ASN A 26 20.53 2.18 -1.43
N PHE A 27 19.35 2.58 -1.90
CA PHE A 27 19.02 2.48 -3.32
C PHE A 27 20.06 3.25 -4.16
N PRO A 28 20.58 2.70 -5.27
CA PRO A 28 21.70 3.27 -6.01
C PRO A 28 21.26 4.51 -6.81
N ILE A 29 21.29 5.67 -6.20
CA ILE A 29 20.88 6.96 -6.77
C ILE A 29 22.12 7.75 -7.25
N LYS A 30 22.18 8.04 -8.55
CA LYS A 30 23.14 8.99 -9.15
C LYS A 30 22.67 10.43 -8.95
N GLN A 31 21.38 10.69 -9.13
CA GLN A 31 20.76 12.00 -8.96
C GLN A 31 19.30 11.85 -8.56
N LEU A 32 18.86 12.67 -7.60
CA LEU A 32 17.49 12.66 -7.08
C LEU A 32 16.78 13.97 -7.46
N PHE A 33 15.55 13.84 -7.99
CA PHE A 33 14.65 14.93 -8.28
C PHE A 33 13.38 14.78 -7.45
N SER A 34 13.10 15.73 -6.57
CA SER A 34 11.89 15.76 -5.74
C SER A 34 10.89 16.73 -6.36
N LEU A 35 9.78 16.17 -6.87
CA LEU A 35 8.80 16.90 -7.67
C LEU A 35 7.49 17.09 -6.92
N ALA A 36 6.96 18.32 -6.95
CA ALA A 36 5.63 18.63 -6.41
C ALA A 36 5.02 19.82 -7.18
N SER A 37 3.81 20.24 -6.76
CA SER A 37 3.13 21.41 -7.33
C SER A 37 3.90 22.72 -7.08
N LYS A 38 3.63 23.73 -7.90
CA LYS A 38 4.23 25.09 -7.83
C LYS A 38 4.26 25.66 -6.40
N ARG A 39 3.23 25.41 -5.57
CA ARG A 39 3.15 25.89 -4.17
C ARG A 39 4.28 25.40 -3.25
N SER A 40 4.96 24.34 -3.61
CA SER A 40 6.01 23.71 -2.79
C SER A 40 7.42 23.92 -3.34
N VAL A 41 7.57 24.56 -4.49
CA VAL A 41 8.88 24.79 -5.14
C VAL A 41 9.81 25.56 -4.21
N GLY A 42 11.09 25.18 -4.21
CA GLY A 42 12.14 25.78 -3.38
C GLY A 42 12.19 25.27 -1.94
N LYS A 43 11.13 24.59 -1.45
CA LYS A 43 11.16 24.00 -0.10
C LYS A 43 12.19 22.87 -0.04
N LYS A 44 12.97 22.86 1.03
CA LYS A 44 13.89 21.75 1.35
C LYS A 44 13.16 20.72 2.20
N ILE A 45 13.24 19.45 1.80
CA ILE A 45 12.68 18.32 2.55
C ILE A 45 13.78 17.30 2.85
N SER A 46 13.59 16.52 3.92
CA SER A 46 14.53 15.47 4.30
C SER A 46 14.54 14.34 3.26
N PHE A 47 15.75 13.84 3.01
CA PHE A 47 16.03 12.62 2.25
C PHE A 47 17.06 11.83 3.06
N GLY A 48 16.55 10.97 3.97
CA GLY A 48 17.41 10.19 4.85
C GLY A 48 18.13 10.97 5.95
N LYS A 49 19.14 10.36 6.55
CA LYS A 49 19.89 10.93 7.68
C LYS A 49 20.71 12.14 7.25
N GLY A 50 20.31 13.34 7.70
CA GLY A 50 21.07 14.59 7.47
C GLY A 50 21.03 15.13 6.02
N LYS A 51 20.52 14.37 5.06
CA LYS A 51 20.42 14.80 3.67
C LYS A 51 19.13 15.58 3.42
N LYS A 52 19.19 16.57 2.54
CA LYS A 52 18.04 17.37 2.10
C LYS A 52 17.98 17.43 0.58
N THR A 53 16.76 17.46 0.04
CA THR A 53 16.49 17.68 -1.38
C THR A 53 15.59 18.89 -1.55
N THR A 54 15.74 19.62 -2.64
CA THR A 54 14.92 20.79 -2.94
C THR A 54 13.79 20.40 -3.88
N ILE A 55 12.59 20.86 -3.57
CA ILE A 55 11.40 20.61 -4.40
C ILE A 55 11.49 21.43 -5.68
N GLN A 56 11.31 20.74 -6.81
CA GLN A 56 11.20 21.32 -8.16
C GLN A 56 9.74 21.27 -8.64
N ASN A 57 9.41 22.12 -9.60
CA ASN A 57 8.09 22.18 -10.18
C ASN A 57 7.85 20.99 -11.12
N LEU A 58 6.79 20.21 -10.84
CA LEU A 58 6.40 19.08 -11.68
C LEU A 58 5.94 19.53 -13.08
N ASP A 59 5.23 20.68 -13.18
CA ASP A 59 4.62 21.12 -14.45
C ASP A 59 5.65 21.47 -15.53
N SER A 60 6.83 21.98 -15.12
CA SER A 60 7.93 22.38 -16.01
C SER A 60 9.12 21.41 -16.01
N PHE A 61 8.99 20.25 -15.40
CA PHE A 61 10.10 19.30 -15.27
C PHE A 61 10.36 18.54 -16.57
N ASN A 62 11.64 18.49 -17.00
CA ASN A 62 12.06 17.71 -18.16
C ASN A 62 12.40 16.26 -17.75
N PHE A 63 11.56 15.31 -18.17
CA PHE A 63 11.72 13.89 -17.85
C PHE A 63 12.83 13.17 -18.64
N GLU A 64 13.44 13.78 -19.66
CA GLU A 64 14.63 13.22 -20.34
C GLU A 64 15.82 13.02 -19.42
N LYS A 65 15.82 13.74 -18.29
CA LYS A 65 16.87 13.68 -17.27
C LYS A 65 16.74 12.49 -16.31
N VAL A 66 15.71 11.62 -16.47
CA VAL A 66 15.35 10.64 -15.44
C VAL A 66 15.29 9.24 -16.02
N ASP A 67 15.79 8.27 -15.28
CA ASP A 67 15.71 6.85 -15.61
C ASP A 67 14.46 6.19 -14.98
N LEU A 68 14.17 6.54 -13.74
CA LEU A 68 13.12 5.96 -12.92
C LEU A 68 12.29 7.04 -12.23
N VAL A 69 10.97 6.89 -12.29
CA VAL A 69 10.01 7.77 -11.62
C VAL A 69 9.20 6.97 -10.60
N LEU A 70 9.16 7.43 -9.34
CA LEU A 70 8.31 6.91 -8.28
C LEU A 70 7.17 7.92 -8.05
N SER A 71 5.94 7.56 -8.45
CA SER A 71 4.79 8.50 -8.46
C SER A 71 3.82 8.22 -7.32
N SER A 72 3.46 9.27 -6.54
CA SER A 72 2.52 9.18 -5.42
C SER A 72 1.58 10.40 -5.27
N ALA A 73 1.36 11.17 -6.33
CA ALA A 73 0.65 12.45 -6.28
C ALA A 73 -0.87 12.39 -6.57
N GLY A 74 -1.45 11.19 -6.61
CA GLY A 74 -2.87 10.96 -6.88
C GLY A 74 -3.20 10.72 -8.36
N ALA A 75 -4.35 10.07 -8.61
CA ALA A 75 -4.73 9.53 -9.93
C ALA A 75 -4.77 10.59 -11.05
N LYS A 76 -5.27 11.81 -10.77
CA LYS A 76 -5.31 12.89 -11.78
C LYS A 76 -3.89 13.29 -12.23
N VAL A 77 -2.95 13.37 -11.31
CA VAL A 77 -1.55 13.71 -11.62
C VAL A 77 -0.91 12.58 -12.41
N SER A 78 -1.09 11.33 -12.01
CA SER A 78 -0.58 10.17 -12.75
C SER A 78 -1.12 10.11 -14.16
N LYS A 79 -2.42 10.32 -14.37
CA LYS A 79 -3.03 10.40 -15.71
C LYS A 79 -2.28 11.37 -16.63
N THR A 80 -1.85 12.51 -16.11
CA THR A 80 -1.21 13.57 -16.90
C THR A 80 0.29 13.38 -17.07
N PHE A 81 1.01 13.02 -16.00
CA PHE A 81 2.48 13.08 -15.99
C PHE A 81 3.15 11.74 -16.25
N VAL A 82 2.52 10.61 -15.93
CA VAL A 82 3.10 9.30 -16.21
C VAL A 82 3.31 9.08 -17.72
N PRO A 83 2.34 9.36 -18.60
CA PRO A 83 2.57 9.25 -20.05
C PRO A 83 3.68 10.19 -20.57
N LYS A 84 3.81 11.39 -19.98
CA LYS A 84 4.90 12.32 -20.35
C LYS A 84 6.28 11.75 -19.97
N ALA A 85 6.38 11.12 -18.80
CA ALA A 85 7.63 10.52 -18.35
C ALA A 85 8.00 9.29 -19.19
N THR A 86 7.05 8.41 -19.48
CA THR A 86 7.31 7.20 -20.28
C THR A 86 7.64 7.52 -21.74
N ALA A 87 7.03 8.56 -22.33
CA ALA A 87 7.37 9.04 -23.67
C ALA A 87 8.82 9.56 -23.77
N LYS A 88 9.45 9.93 -22.66
CA LYS A 88 10.86 10.33 -22.57
C LYS A 88 11.78 9.18 -22.14
N GLY A 89 11.29 7.94 -22.17
CA GLY A 89 12.05 6.72 -21.87
C GLY A 89 12.19 6.37 -20.40
N ALA A 90 11.63 7.14 -19.47
CA ALA A 90 11.65 6.81 -18.06
C ALA A 90 10.70 5.63 -17.75
N VAL A 91 11.11 4.75 -16.83
CA VAL A 91 10.22 3.74 -16.24
C VAL A 91 9.51 4.34 -15.03
N VAL A 92 8.19 4.16 -14.93
CA VAL A 92 7.39 4.72 -13.85
C VAL A 92 6.83 3.61 -12.96
N ILE A 93 7.04 3.73 -11.65
CA ILE A 93 6.34 2.94 -10.63
C ILE A 93 5.27 3.85 -10.02
N ASP A 94 4.01 3.55 -10.27
CA ASP A 94 2.87 4.39 -9.90
C ASP A 94 2.10 3.83 -8.70
N ASN A 95 2.08 4.58 -7.59
CA ASN A 95 1.31 4.24 -6.39
C ASN A 95 -0.18 4.58 -6.50
N THR A 96 -0.60 5.28 -7.54
CA THR A 96 -2.00 5.69 -7.67
C THR A 96 -2.88 4.57 -8.23
N SER A 97 -4.18 4.75 -8.14
CA SER A 97 -5.12 3.76 -8.67
C SER A 97 -5.30 3.83 -10.20
N TYR A 98 -4.68 4.82 -10.88
CA TYR A 98 -5.05 5.13 -12.26
C TYR A 98 -4.74 3.99 -13.25
N PHE A 99 -3.54 3.40 -13.15
CA PHE A 99 -3.11 2.36 -14.10
C PHE A 99 -3.26 0.92 -13.58
N ARG A 100 -3.72 0.71 -12.33
CA ARG A 100 -3.71 -0.62 -11.70
C ARG A 100 -4.47 -1.68 -12.48
N MET A 101 -5.61 -1.31 -13.07
CA MET A 101 -6.46 -2.26 -13.80
C MET A 101 -6.25 -2.24 -15.32
N ASP A 102 -5.29 -1.45 -15.81
CA ASP A 102 -4.88 -1.50 -17.22
C ASP A 102 -4.22 -2.87 -17.49
N LYS A 103 -4.70 -3.58 -18.53
CA LYS A 103 -4.24 -4.94 -18.88
C LYS A 103 -2.76 -5.01 -19.27
N ASP A 104 -2.21 -3.90 -19.80
CA ASP A 104 -0.82 -3.82 -20.25
C ASP A 104 0.13 -3.25 -19.18
N VAL A 105 -0.38 -2.99 -17.98
CA VAL A 105 0.40 -2.51 -16.83
C VAL A 105 0.43 -3.60 -15.76
N PRO A 106 1.61 -4.14 -15.40
CA PRO A 106 1.71 -5.10 -14.31
C PRO A 106 1.39 -4.45 -12.96
N LEU A 107 0.63 -5.16 -12.14
CA LEU A 107 0.29 -4.80 -10.76
C LEU A 107 1.09 -5.71 -9.83
N VAL A 108 2.02 -5.15 -9.03
CA VAL A 108 3.10 -5.94 -8.44
C VAL A 108 3.22 -5.81 -6.93
N VAL A 109 3.29 -6.96 -6.27
CA VAL A 109 3.83 -7.12 -4.92
C VAL A 109 5.06 -8.04 -5.05
N PRO A 110 6.29 -7.55 -4.85
CA PRO A 110 7.51 -8.27 -5.20
C PRO A 110 7.67 -9.65 -4.58
N GLU A 111 7.12 -9.89 -3.39
CA GLU A 111 7.15 -11.19 -2.73
C GLU A 111 6.09 -12.16 -3.28
N VAL A 112 5.05 -11.66 -3.98
CA VAL A 112 3.90 -12.45 -4.44
C VAL A 112 4.02 -12.81 -5.92
N ASN A 113 4.26 -11.81 -6.78
CA ASN A 113 4.28 -11.98 -8.23
C ASN A 113 5.45 -11.22 -8.92
N PRO A 114 6.72 -11.44 -8.48
CA PRO A 114 7.88 -10.68 -8.98
C PRO A 114 8.07 -10.80 -10.50
N ASP A 115 7.71 -11.93 -11.09
CA ASP A 115 7.88 -12.18 -12.53
C ASP A 115 6.98 -11.30 -13.40
N ALA A 116 5.89 -10.78 -12.85
CA ALA A 116 5.01 -9.85 -13.55
C ALA A 116 5.74 -8.54 -13.93
N ILE A 117 6.83 -8.18 -13.24
CA ILE A 117 7.61 -6.97 -13.51
C ILE A 117 8.08 -6.91 -14.97
N ILE A 118 8.46 -8.04 -15.60
CA ILE A 118 8.95 -8.06 -16.99
C ILE A 118 7.99 -7.40 -17.98
N ASN A 119 6.70 -7.40 -17.67
CA ASN A 119 5.65 -6.81 -18.51
C ASN A 119 5.66 -5.26 -18.51
N TYR A 120 6.51 -4.61 -17.69
CA TYR A 120 6.66 -3.15 -17.71
C TYR A 120 7.02 -2.63 -19.10
N LYS A 121 7.74 -3.42 -19.90
CA LYS A 121 8.21 -3.08 -21.26
C LYS A 121 7.10 -2.67 -22.22
N LYS A 122 5.87 -3.10 -21.98
CA LYS A 122 4.71 -2.73 -22.82
C LYS A 122 4.40 -1.24 -22.75
N ARG A 123 4.53 -0.62 -21.58
CA ARG A 123 4.17 0.79 -21.37
C ARG A 123 5.17 1.60 -20.54
N ASN A 124 6.29 1.00 -20.14
CA ASN A 124 7.23 1.55 -19.17
C ASN A 124 6.56 1.96 -17.84
N ILE A 125 5.50 1.25 -17.45
CA ILE A 125 4.75 1.50 -16.21
C ILE A 125 4.66 0.20 -15.42
N ILE A 126 4.84 0.31 -14.09
CA ILE A 126 4.50 -0.71 -13.10
C ILE A 126 3.55 -0.07 -12.09
N ALA A 127 2.41 -0.69 -11.83
CA ALA A 127 1.48 -0.21 -10.82
C ALA A 127 1.77 -0.84 -9.44
N ASN A 128 1.78 0.01 -8.41
CA ASN A 128 1.81 -0.40 -7.02
C ASN A 128 0.36 -0.56 -6.52
N PRO A 129 0.00 -1.70 -5.91
CA PRO A 129 -1.39 -1.97 -5.52
C PRO A 129 -1.91 -1.07 -4.40
N ASN A 130 -3.19 -1.23 -4.07
CA ASN A 130 -3.84 -0.63 -2.90
C ASN A 130 -3.19 -1.12 -1.60
N CYS A 131 -3.12 -0.25 -0.59
CA CYS A 131 -2.42 -0.55 0.67
C CYS A 131 -2.99 -1.76 1.41
N SER A 132 -4.31 -1.89 1.48
CA SER A 132 -4.97 -3.05 2.08
C SER A 132 -4.76 -4.29 1.22
N THR A 133 -4.87 -4.18 -0.11
CA THR A 133 -4.60 -5.31 -1.01
C THR A 133 -3.18 -5.85 -0.84
N ILE A 134 -2.16 -5.00 -0.71
CA ILE A 134 -0.76 -5.45 -0.57
C ILE A 134 -0.60 -6.35 0.65
N GLN A 135 -1.04 -5.92 1.84
CA GLN A 135 -0.89 -6.70 3.06
C GLN A 135 -1.72 -7.99 3.02
N MET A 136 -2.93 -7.93 2.45
CA MET A 136 -3.79 -9.09 2.29
C MET A 136 -3.16 -10.15 1.38
N VAL A 137 -2.78 -9.80 0.14
CA VAL A 137 -2.24 -10.79 -0.81
C VAL A 137 -0.90 -11.36 -0.35
N LEU A 138 -0.10 -10.59 0.42
CA LEU A 138 1.12 -11.08 1.02
C LEU A 138 0.82 -12.22 2.02
N ALA A 139 -0.17 -12.04 2.88
CA ALA A 139 -0.61 -13.09 3.81
C ALA A 139 -1.30 -14.27 3.11
N LEU A 140 -2.02 -14.01 2.02
CA LEU A 140 -2.73 -15.05 1.27
C LEU A 140 -1.80 -15.94 0.45
N LYS A 141 -0.71 -15.41 -0.13
CA LYS A 141 0.16 -16.13 -1.08
C LYS A 141 0.67 -17.46 -0.54
N PRO A 142 1.38 -17.54 0.61
CA PRO A 142 1.88 -18.83 1.10
C PRO A 142 0.78 -19.84 1.42
N LEU A 143 -0.40 -19.37 1.80
CA LEU A 143 -1.56 -20.25 2.08
C LEU A 143 -2.21 -20.74 0.79
N HIS A 144 -2.30 -19.88 -0.23
CA HIS A 144 -2.80 -20.23 -1.55
C HIS A 144 -1.93 -21.28 -2.24
N ASP A 145 -0.62 -21.18 -2.11
CA ASP A 145 0.32 -22.15 -2.70
C ASP A 145 0.11 -23.56 -2.12
N ILE A 146 -0.22 -23.67 -0.84
CA ILE A 146 -0.40 -24.95 -0.16
C ILE A 146 -1.80 -25.53 -0.36
N ALA A 147 -2.85 -24.73 -0.21
CA ALA A 147 -4.21 -25.26 -0.05
C ALA A 147 -5.21 -24.72 -1.08
N LYS A 148 -4.81 -23.82 -1.96
CA LYS A 148 -5.66 -23.12 -2.93
C LYS A 148 -6.86 -22.42 -2.28
N ILE A 149 -6.86 -21.12 -2.35
CA ILE A 149 -7.94 -20.29 -1.81
C ILE A 149 -9.10 -20.26 -2.80
N LYS A 150 -10.32 -20.51 -2.31
CA LYS A 150 -11.58 -20.40 -3.04
C LYS A 150 -12.22 -19.03 -2.81
N ARG A 151 -12.24 -18.60 -1.53
CA ARG A 151 -12.97 -17.41 -1.11
C ARG A 151 -12.27 -16.73 0.06
N VAL A 152 -12.33 -15.40 0.05
CA VAL A 152 -11.88 -14.54 1.17
C VAL A 152 -13.02 -13.59 1.53
N ILE A 153 -13.37 -13.56 2.80
CA ILE A 153 -14.16 -12.47 3.39
C ILE A 153 -13.18 -11.62 4.19
N VAL A 154 -13.20 -10.32 3.95
CA VAL A 154 -12.31 -9.39 4.63
C VAL A 154 -13.08 -8.19 5.17
N SER A 155 -12.88 -7.88 6.44
CA SER A 155 -13.22 -6.60 7.04
C SER A 155 -11.94 -5.85 7.33
N THR A 156 -11.80 -4.61 6.80
CA THR A 156 -10.63 -3.80 7.03
C THR A 156 -10.89 -2.75 8.12
N TYR A 157 -9.85 -2.39 8.84
CA TYR A 157 -9.80 -1.31 9.84
C TYR A 157 -8.68 -0.37 9.42
N GLN A 158 -9.03 0.63 8.57
CA GLN A 158 -8.06 1.46 7.88
C GLN A 158 -7.82 2.79 8.60
N SER A 159 -6.56 3.09 8.87
CA SER A 159 -6.12 4.33 9.48
C SER A 159 -6.34 5.55 8.59
N THR A 160 -6.40 6.73 9.21
CA THR A 160 -6.61 8.02 8.54
C THR A 160 -5.49 8.42 7.58
N SER A 161 -4.26 7.96 7.80
CA SER A 161 -3.11 8.24 6.92
C SER A 161 -3.29 7.75 5.48
N GLY A 162 -4.10 6.70 5.25
CA GLY A 162 -4.45 6.21 3.92
C GLY A 162 -5.23 7.23 3.09
N ALA A 163 -5.97 8.13 3.73
CA ALA A 163 -6.67 9.25 3.09
C ALA A 163 -5.84 10.55 3.05
N GLY A 164 -4.60 10.52 3.58
CA GLY A 164 -3.65 11.61 3.54
C GLY A 164 -3.65 12.51 4.77
N LYS A 165 -2.70 13.47 4.78
CA LYS A 165 -2.45 14.34 5.95
C LYS A 165 -3.69 15.08 6.44
N LYS A 166 -4.55 15.56 5.54
CA LYS A 166 -5.74 16.34 5.92
C LYS A 166 -6.69 15.56 6.83
N ILE A 167 -6.88 14.27 6.58
CA ILE A 167 -7.76 13.42 7.38
C ILE A 167 -7.10 13.04 8.73
N MET A 168 -5.76 12.91 8.74
CA MET A 168 -5.03 12.78 10.01
C MET A 168 -5.17 14.04 10.88
N ASP A 169 -5.03 15.21 10.27
CA ASP A 169 -5.19 16.49 10.96
C ASP A 169 -6.64 16.64 11.47
N GLU A 170 -7.65 16.21 10.71
CA GLU A 170 -9.06 16.23 11.13
C GLU A 170 -9.30 15.32 12.35
N LEU A 171 -8.79 14.09 12.33
CA LEU A 171 -8.85 13.19 13.51
C LEU A 171 -8.23 13.86 14.74
N PHE A 172 -7.07 14.48 14.59
CA PHE A 172 -6.39 15.16 15.69
C PHE A 172 -7.21 16.33 16.25
N GLU A 173 -7.71 17.21 15.38
CA GLU A 173 -8.48 18.40 15.77
C GLU A 173 -9.85 18.03 16.36
N GLU A 174 -10.54 17.01 15.81
CA GLU A 174 -11.79 16.51 16.39
C GLU A 174 -11.56 15.94 17.79
N THR A 175 -10.53 15.11 17.98
CA THR A 175 -10.17 14.55 19.29
C THR A 175 -9.90 15.66 20.31
N LYS A 176 -9.08 16.64 19.93
CA LYS A 176 -8.76 17.81 20.77
C LYS A 176 -10.02 18.63 21.12
N SER A 177 -10.88 18.87 20.15
CA SER A 177 -12.11 19.66 20.37
C SER A 177 -13.07 18.97 21.33
N ILE A 178 -13.21 17.64 21.25
CA ILE A 178 -14.04 16.85 22.16
C ILE A 178 -13.54 17.01 23.61
N TYR A 179 -12.23 16.84 23.84
CA TYR A 179 -11.67 17.02 25.20
C TYR A 179 -11.73 18.44 25.73
N GLN A 180 -11.83 19.42 24.83
CA GLN A 180 -11.97 20.83 25.18
C GLN A 180 -13.44 21.30 25.25
N ASN A 181 -14.42 20.40 25.11
CA ASN A 181 -15.85 20.73 25.04
C ASN A 181 -16.18 21.80 23.97
N LYS A 182 -15.44 21.77 22.84
CA LYS A 182 -15.67 22.67 21.71
C LYS A 182 -16.52 22.01 20.63
N SER A 183 -17.23 22.82 19.86
CA SER A 183 -17.97 22.34 18.69
C SER A 183 -17.02 21.71 17.64
N LEU A 184 -17.48 20.62 17.02
CA LEU A 184 -16.73 19.94 15.97
C LEU A 184 -16.86 20.66 14.63
N ASN A 185 -15.73 20.95 14.01
CA ASN A 185 -15.70 21.52 12.66
C ASN A 185 -15.26 20.43 11.65
N LYS A 186 -16.25 19.72 11.09
CA LYS A 186 -16.01 18.70 10.06
C LYS A 186 -15.63 19.39 8.75
N LYS A 187 -14.48 19.00 8.17
CA LYS A 187 -13.94 19.65 6.97
C LYS A 187 -13.87 18.74 5.75
N PHE A 188 -13.54 17.48 5.95
CA PHE A 188 -13.22 16.55 4.87
C PHE A 188 -14.02 15.25 4.91
N LEU A 189 -14.38 14.77 6.11
CA LEU A 189 -15.24 13.60 6.29
C LEU A 189 -16.67 14.02 6.58
N THR A 190 -17.65 13.29 6.02
CA THR A 190 -19.08 13.55 6.25
C THR A 190 -19.56 13.14 7.63
N LYS A 191 -18.86 12.21 8.26
CA LYS A 191 -19.09 11.73 9.63
C LYS A 191 -17.89 12.04 10.50
N GLN A 192 -18.11 12.27 11.80
CA GLN A 192 -17.07 12.37 12.80
C GLN A 192 -16.22 11.10 12.77
N ILE A 193 -14.88 11.25 12.78
CA ILE A 193 -13.94 10.13 12.84
C ILE A 193 -13.41 9.89 14.25
N ALA A 194 -13.22 10.93 15.06
CA ALA A 194 -12.78 10.77 16.43
C ALA A 194 -13.76 9.91 17.23
N PHE A 195 -13.28 8.84 17.86
CA PHE A 195 -14.07 7.87 18.65
C PHE A 195 -15.19 7.18 17.85
N ASN A 196 -15.02 7.02 16.54
CA ASN A 196 -16.04 6.44 15.66
C ASN A 196 -15.43 5.51 14.60
N VAL A 197 -16.27 4.67 13.97
CA VAL A 197 -15.94 3.84 12.83
C VAL A 197 -16.85 4.21 11.65
N ILE A 198 -16.28 4.36 10.44
CA ILE A 198 -17.01 4.80 9.26
C ILE A 198 -16.91 3.69 8.20
N PRO A 199 -17.99 2.93 7.92
CA PRO A 199 -17.98 1.84 6.93
C PRO A 199 -18.13 2.38 5.50
N HIS A 200 -17.29 3.34 5.14
CA HIS A 200 -17.30 3.99 3.84
C HIS A 200 -15.93 4.58 3.52
N ILE A 201 -15.25 4.01 2.52
CA ILE A 201 -13.96 4.51 2.01
C ILE A 201 -14.05 4.63 0.49
N ASP A 202 -13.71 5.80 -0.05
CA ASP A 202 -13.83 6.16 -1.46
C ASP A 202 -15.33 6.32 -1.86
N ILE A 203 -15.67 6.33 -3.12
CA ILE A 203 -17.02 6.54 -3.66
C ILE A 203 -17.84 5.24 -3.70
N PHE A 204 -19.16 5.35 -3.56
CA PHE A 204 -20.06 4.24 -3.80
C PHE A 204 -20.12 3.88 -5.29
N MET A 205 -20.18 2.59 -5.58
CA MET A 205 -20.42 2.03 -6.89
C MET A 205 -21.90 1.66 -7.07
N LYS A 206 -22.30 1.30 -8.29
CA LYS A 206 -23.71 1.03 -8.63
C LYS A 206 -24.30 -0.19 -7.91
N ASP A 207 -23.45 -1.14 -7.52
CA ASP A 207 -23.83 -2.37 -6.80
C ASP A 207 -23.90 -2.18 -5.27
N GLY A 208 -23.70 -0.95 -4.78
CA GLY A 208 -23.70 -0.64 -3.35
C GLY A 208 -22.35 -0.86 -2.66
N SER A 209 -21.37 -1.47 -3.31
CA SER A 209 -20.01 -1.53 -2.80
C SER A 209 -19.31 -0.17 -2.88
N THR A 210 -18.21 0.00 -2.15
CA THR A 210 -17.33 1.16 -2.33
C THR A 210 -16.22 0.83 -3.32
N LYS A 211 -15.64 1.86 -3.92
CA LYS A 211 -14.49 1.68 -4.82
C LYS A 211 -13.28 1.07 -4.11
N GLU A 212 -13.13 1.29 -2.79
CA GLU A 212 -12.08 0.66 -2.00
C GLU A 212 -12.28 -0.86 -1.92
N GLU A 213 -13.50 -1.32 -1.70
CA GLU A 213 -13.87 -2.74 -1.68
C GLU A 213 -13.66 -3.40 -3.04
N TRP A 214 -14.08 -2.72 -4.11
CA TRP A 214 -13.83 -3.16 -5.49
C TRP A 214 -12.33 -3.31 -5.80
N LYS A 215 -11.47 -2.39 -5.30
CA LYS A 215 -10.01 -2.52 -5.47
C LYS A 215 -9.50 -3.80 -4.81
N MET A 216 -9.93 -4.11 -3.60
CA MET A 216 -9.49 -5.32 -2.91
C MET A 216 -9.85 -6.58 -3.69
N GLU A 217 -11.05 -6.62 -4.27
CA GLU A 217 -11.48 -7.74 -5.10
C GLU A 217 -10.68 -7.83 -6.40
N SER A 218 -10.70 -6.77 -7.20
CA SER A 218 -10.14 -6.78 -8.56
C SER A 218 -8.62 -6.88 -8.57
N GLU A 219 -7.94 -6.19 -7.64
CA GLU A 219 -6.49 -6.25 -7.54
C GLU A 219 -6.01 -7.62 -7.02
N THR A 220 -6.72 -8.25 -6.07
CA THR A 220 -6.39 -9.62 -5.62
C THR A 220 -6.46 -10.62 -6.76
N LYS A 221 -7.49 -10.54 -7.59
CA LYS A 221 -7.64 -11.39 -8.78
C LYS A 221 -6.49 -11.18 -9.78
N LYS A 222 -6.07 -9.94 -9.97
CA LYS A 222 -4.99 -9.60 -10.91
C LYS A 222 -3.60 -10.01 -10.40
N ILE A 223 -3.36 -9.94 -9.08
CA ILE A 223 -2.05 -10.20 -8.47
C ILE A 223 -1.85 -11.69 -8.19
N LEU A 224 -2.87 -12.36 -7.64
CA LEU A 224 -2.74 -13.69 -7.06
C LEU A 224 -3.39 -14.79 -7.91
N ASP A 225 -4.72 -14.77 -8.05
CA ASP A 225 -5.45 -15.76 -8.87
C ASP A 225 -6.84 -15.19 -9.22
N PRO A 226 -7.22 -15.16 -10.52
CA PRO A 226 -8.52 -14.65 -10.97
C PRO A 226 -9.73 -15.46 -10.47
N LYS A 227 -9.51 -16.70 -9.99
CA LYS A 227 -10.56 -17.59 -9.49
C LYS A 227 -10.95 -17.28 -8.03
N ILE A 228 -10.14 -16.55 -7.29
CA ILE A 228 -10.44 -16.22 -5.88
C ILE A 228 -11.65 -15.28 -5.80
N LYS A 229 -12.65 -15.70 -5.04
CA LYS A 229 -13.81 -14.85 -4.73
C LYS A 229 -13.47 -14.01 -3.50
N VAL A 230 -13.61 -12.69 -3.60
CA VAL A 230 -13.36 -11.78 -2.48
C VAL A 230 -14.63 -11.00 -2.17
N SER A 231 -14.96 -10.88 -0.88
CA SER A 231 -16.00 -10.01 -0.37
C SER A 231 -15.38 -9.13 0.69
N ALA A 232 -15.36 -7.81 0.48
CA ALA A 232 -14.70 -6.85 1.34
C ALA A 232 -15.71 -5.88 1.98
N THR A 233 -15.46 -5.51 3.24
CA THR A 233 -16.08 -4.37 3.91
C THR A 233 -14.97 -3.46 4.42
N CYS A 234 -14.88 -2.25 3.87
CA CYS A 234 -13.79 -1.32 4.19
C CYS A 234 -14.24 -0.25 5.18
N VAL A 235 -13.61 -0.22 6.35
CA VAL A 235 -13.96 0.66 7.46
C VAL A 235 -12.83 1.63 7.79
N ARG A 236 -13.10 2.93 7.86
CA ARG A 236 -12.18 3.94 8.40
C ARG A 236 -12.30 3.97 9.92
N VAL A 237 -11.17 3.87 10.61
CA VAL A 237 -11.09 3.87 12.08
C VAL A 237 -10.23 5.03 12.59
N PRO A 238 -10.40 5.48 13.86
CA PRO A 238 -9.72 6.61 14.44
C PRO A 238 -8.26 6.26 14.86
N VAL A 239 -7.51 5.75 13.91
CA VAL A 239 -6.10 5.39 14.03
C VAL A 239 -5.31 6.23 13.04
N PHE A 240 -4.12 6.74 13.43
CA PHE A 240 -3.33 7.58 12.55
C PHE A 240 -2.62 6.77 11.46
N ILE A 241 -1.89 5.71 11.82
CA ILE A 241 -1.07 4.89 10.92
C ILE A 241 -1.30 3.42 11.22
N GLY A 242 -1.19 2.58 10.19
CA GLY A 242 -1.38 1.13 10.27
C GLY A 242 -2.80 0.70 9.91
N HIS A 243 -2.91 -0.22 8.95
CA HIS A 243 -4.17 -0.89 8.60
C HIS A 243 -4.22 -2.27 9.21
N ALA A 244 -5.38 -2.64 9.70
CA ALA A 244 -5.66 -4.00 10.15
C ALA A 244 -6.77 -4.64 9.32
N GLU A 245 -6.77 -5.96 9.23
CA GLU A 245 -7.73 -6.75 8.48
C GLU A 245 -8.11 -8.02 9.25
N SER A 246 -9.40 -8.28 9.33
CA SER A 246 -9.93 -9.57 9.76
C SER A 246 -10.26 -10.38 8.50
N LEU A 247 -9.54 -11.49 8.30
CA LEU A 247 -9.72 -12.37 7.15
C LEU A 247 -10.40 -13.66 7.58
N ASN A 248 -11.37 -14.11 6.78
CA ASN A 248 -11.90 -15.46 6.80
C ASN A 248 -11.65 -16.07 5.41
N ILE A 249 -10.89 -17.18 5.38
CA ILE A 249 -10.32 -17.73 4.15
C ILE A 249 -10.75 -19.18 3.98
N GLU A 250 -11.56 -19.45 2.94
CA GLU A 250 -11.97 -20.78 2.54
C GLU A 250 -10.99 -21.36 1.51
N PHE A 251 -10.58 -22.61 1.73
CA PHE A 251 -9.62 -23.32 0.89
C PHE A 251 -10.25 -24.51 0.17
N GLU A 252 -9.65 -24.92 -0.94
CA GLU A 252 -10.02 -26.18 -1.63
C GLU A 252 -9.63 -27.40 -0.81
N ARG A 253 -8.46 -27.35 -0.17
CA ARG A 253 -7.90 -28.43 0.63
C ARG A 253 -7.79 -28.02 2.10
N ASN A 254 -7.93 -29.00 2.99
CA ASN A 254 -7.76 -28.75 4.42
C ASN A 254 -6.32 -28.33 4.74
N ILE A 255 -6.19 -27.29 5.55
CA ILE A 255 -4.94 -26.81 6.08
C ILE A 255 -5.07 -26.65 7.61
N SER A 256 -4.12 -27.23 8.36
CA SER A 256 -4.08 -27.06 9.81
C SER A 256 -3.53 -25.68 10.19
N GLU A 257 -3.91 -25.19 11.37
CA GLU A 257 -3.37 -23.94 11.92
C GLU A 257 -1.83 -23.96 11.98
N ASN A 258 -1.23 -25.08 12.39
CA ASN A 258 0.22 -25.20 12.51
C ASN A 258 0.91 -25.12 11.14
N LYS A 259 0.36 -25.81 10.13
CA LYS A 259 0.87 -25.76 8.77
C LYS A 259 0.74 -24.35 8.18
N ALA A 260 -0.35 -23.64 8.47
CA ALA A 260 -0.53 -22.26 8.07
C ALA A 260 0.50 -21.34 8.75
N ARG A 261 0.73 -21.47 10.08
CA ARG A 261 1.77 -20.71 10.81
C ARG A 261 3.16 -20.95 10.24
N GLU A 262 3.50 -22.18 9.95
CA GLU A 262 4.80 -22.55 9.38
C GLU A 262 5.01 -21.92 8.01
N ALA A 263 4.03 -22.01 7.11
CA ALA A 263 4.09 -21.41 5.79
C ALA A 263 4.25 -19.87 5.85
N LEU A 264 3.47 -19.22 6.73
CA LEU A 264 3.55 -17.77 6.93
C LEU A 264 4.90 -17.34 7.51
N ARG A 265 5.47 -18.08 8.47
CA ARG A 265 6.79 -17.77 9.06
C ARG A 265 7.94 -17.87 8.07
N LYS A 266 7.85 -18.78 7.11
CA LYS A 266 8.88 -19.00 6.07
C LYS A 266 8.76 -17.98 4.92
N PHE A 267 7.63 -17.28 4.81
CA PHE A 267 7.39 -16.40 3.68
C PHE A 267 8.05 -15.02 3.90
N PRO A 268 8.77 -14.47 2.90
CA PRO A 268 9.45 -13.20 3.04
C PRO A 268 8.44 -12.05 3.26
N GLY A 269 8.81 -11.08 4.10
CA GLY A 269 7.99 -9.92 4.39
C GLY A 269 6.88 -10.14 5.43
N ILE A 270 6.70 -11.37 5.94
CA ILE A 270 5.72 -11.71 6.97
C ILE A 270 6.41 -11.92 8.33
N SER A 271 5.77 -11.44 9.38
CA SER A 271 6.12 -11.74 10.78
C SER A 271 4.88 -12.31 11.49
N VAL A 272 5.00 -13.53 12.01
CA VAL A 272 3.91 -14.21 12.74
C VAL A 272 4.06 -13.98 14.22
N VAL A 273 3.15 -13.21 14.82
CA VAL A 273 3.01 -12.99 16.27
C VAL A 273 1.64 -13.52 16.68
N ASP A 274 1.60 -14.81 17.03
CA ASP A 274 0.35 -15.54 17.26
C ASP A 274 0.47 -16.38 18.54
N ARG A 275 0.44 -15.72 19.70
CA ARG A 275 0.40 -16.35 21.01
C ARG A 275 -1.02 -16.31 21.56
N ARG A 276 -1.46 -17.39 22.18
CA ARG A 276 -2.80 -17.48 22.81
C ARG A 276 -2.79 -16.98 24.26
N THR A 277 -2.17 -15.81 24.42
CA THR A 277 -2.06 -15.08 25.71
C THR A 277 -2.53 -13.65 25.50
N ASP A 278 -2.79 -12.93 26.56
CA ASP A 278 -3.08 -11.50 26.51
C ASP A 278 -1.92 -10.75 25.84
N GLY A 279 -2.24 -9.79 24.95
CA GLY A 279 -1.24 -9.07 24.15
C GLY A 279 -0.45 -9.91 23.13
N GLY A 280 -0.79 -11.18 22.92
CA GLY A 280 -0.08 -12.10 22.00
C GLY A 280 -0.34 -11.88 20.50
N TYR A 281 -0.69 -10.67 20.08
CA TYR A 281 -1.02 -10.25 18.72
C TYR A 281 -0.48 -8.84 18.44
N VAL A 282 -0.52 -8.40 17.19
CA VAL A 282 -0.07 -7.06 16.79
C VAL A 282 -1.26 -6.19 16.40
N THR A 283 -1.25 -4.95 16.86
CA THR A 283 -2.23 -3.92 16.49
C THR A 283 -1.61 -2.89 15.52
N PRO A 284 -2.38 -1.99 14.92
CA PRO A 284 -1.85 -0.93 14.07
C PRO A 284 -0.75 -0.09 14.76
N LYS A 285 -0.87 0.14 16.08
CA LYS A 285 0.10 0.94 16.84
C LYS A 285 1.50 0.35 16.82
N GLU A 286 1.65 -0.97 17.00
CA GLU A 286 2.94 -1.63 16.98
C GLU A 286 3.52 -1.75 15.57
N SER A 287 2.68 -1.71 14.53
CA SER A 287 3.12 -1.80 13.13
C SER A 287 3.67 -0.49 12.57
N ASP A 288 3.39 0.64 13.22
CA ASP A 288 3.84 1.97 12.78
C ASP A 288 5.38 2.04 12.69
N GLY A 289 5.89 2.47 11.54
CA GLY A 289 7.32 2.52 11.24
C GLY A 289 7.98 1.17 10.96
N LYS A 290 7.23 0.05 10.94
CA LYS A 290 7.79 -1.29 10.70
C LYS A 290 7.56 -1.76 9.26
N ASN A 291 8.45 -2.63 8.80
CA ASN A 291 8.43 -3.15 7.43
C ASN A 291 7.55 -4.40 7.23
N PRO A 292 7.50 -5.36 8.18
CA PRO A 292 6.75 -6.59 7.99
C PRO A 292 5.24 -6.39 7.94
N VAL A 293 4.57 -7.31 7.24
CA VAL A 293 3.15 -7.61 7.44
C VAL A 293 3.05 -8.59 8.61
N TYR A 294 2.35 -8.21 9.64
CA TYR A 294 2.15 -9.04 10.83
C TYR A 294 0.91 -9.90 10.68
N VAL A 295 1.02 -11.18 11.02
CA VAL A 295 -0.11 -12.11 11.05
C VAL A 295 -0.27 -12.67 12.45
N SER A 296 -1.48 -12.59 12.97
CA SER A 296 -1.87 -12.99 14.31
C SER A 296 -3.22 -13.71 14.28
N ARG A 297 -3.65 -14.26 15.41
CA ARG A 297 -4.99 -14.81 15.61
C ARG A 297 -5.36 -15.90 14.59
N ILE A 298 -4.39 -16.75 14.22
CA ILE A 298 -4.58 -17.87 13.29
C ILE A 298 -5.40 -18.96 13.99
N ARG A 299 -6.60 -19.22 13.46
CA ARG A 299 -7.54 -20.17 14.04
C ARG A 299 -8.46 -20.79 13.00
N LYS A 300 -8.92 -22.01 13.25
CA LYS A 300 -9.97 -22.64 12.44
C LYS A 300 -11.30 -21.89 12.59
N ASP A 301 -12.02 -21.75 11.50
CA ASP A 301 -13.43 -21.44 11.54
C ASP A 301 -14.21 -22.73 11.88
N LYS A 302 -15.06 -22.67 12.91
CA LYS A 302 -15.86 -23.82 13.35
C LYS A 302 -17.16 -23.96 12.57
N THR A 303 -17.53 -22.95 11.79
CA THR A 303 -18.80 -22.89 11.05
C THR A 303 -18.68 -23.40 9.64
N LEU A 304 -17.46 -23.43 9.07
CA LEU A 304 -17.22 -23.86 7.69
C LEU A 304 -15.96 -24.73 7.60
N LYS A 305 -16.06 -25.86 6.89
CA LYS A 305 -14.92 -26.76 6.66
C LYS A 305 -13.85 -26.06 5.81
N ASN A 306 -12.60 -26.48 5.99
CA ASN A 306 -11.44 -25.98 5.24
C ASN A 306 -11.28 -24.44 5.32
N THR A 307 -11.59 -23.83 6.45
CA THR A 307 -11.59 -22.38 6.60
C THR A 307 -10.74 -21.96 7.80
N LEU A 308 -9.94 -20.92 7.61
CA LEU A 308 -9.16 -20.25 8.66
C LEU A 308 -9.55 -18.79 8.80
N SER A 309 -9.50 -18.29 10.02
CA SER A 309 -9.56 -16.85 10.32
C SER A 309 -8.17 -16.35 10.74
N LEU A 310 -7.82 -15.16 10.26
CA LEU A 310 -6.54 -14.48 10.52
C LEU A 310 -6.79 -13.02 10.89
N TRP A 311 -5.83 -12.45 11.61
CA TRP A 311 -5.70 -11.02 11.81
C TRP A 311 -4.39 -10.54 11.19
N VAL A 312 -4.46 -9.59 10.25
CA VAL A 312 -3.33 -9.09 9.46
C VAL A 312 -3.17 -7.59 9.71
N VAL A 313 -1.95 -7.15 9.98
CA VAL A 313 -1.65 -5.73 10.25
C VAL A 313 -0.37 -5.31 9.54
N ALA A 314 -0.36 -4.11 8.98
CA ALA A 314 0.86 -3.52 8.44
C ALA A 314 0.83 -1.99 8.48
N ASP A 315 2.01 -1.37 8.44
CA ASP A 315 2.14 0.07 8.16
C ASP A 315 1.76 0.34 6.71
N ASN A 316 0.63 1.02 6.53
CA ASN A 316 0.06 1.32 5.23
C ASN A 316 0.87 2.34 4.41
N LEU A 317 1.73 3.14 5.05
CA LEU A 317 2.63 4.06 4.38
C LEU A 317 3.95 3.40 3.98
N ARG A 318 4.37 2.35 4.72
CA ARG A 318 5.58 1.56 4.42
C ARG A 318 5.24 0.40 3.48
N LYS A 319 4.96 -0.80 4.02
CA LYS A 319 4.67 -1.97 3.15
C LYS A 319 3.45 -1.74 2.27
N GLY A 320 2.43 -1.05 2.77
CA GLY A 320 1.24 -0.71 2.00
C GLY A 320 1.46 0.27 0.83
N ALA A 321 2.60 0.95 0.75
CA ALA A 321 2.85 1.96 -0.28
C ALA A 321 4.35 2.10 -0.62
N ALA A 322 5.07 2.93 0.16
CA ALA A 322 6.42 3.38 -0.17
C ALA A 322 7.44 2.25 -0.20
N LEU A 323 7.42 1.33 0.76
CA LEU A 323 8.34 0.20 0.79
C LEU A 323 8.10 -0.74 -0.39
N ASN A 324 6.84 -1.08 -0.70
CA ASN A 324 6.53 -1.91 -1.85
C ASN A 324 6.99 -1.26 -3.15
N THR A 325 6.82 0.07 -3.29
CA THR A 325 7.33 0.84 -4.44
C THR A 325 8.84 0.74 -4.59
N VAL A 326 9.59 0.92 -3.49
CA VAL A 326 11.07 0.83 -3.52
C VAL A 326 11.51 -0.61 -3.79
N GLN A 327 10.86 -1.61 -3.21
CA GLN A 327 11.13 -3.02 -3.49
C GLN A 327 10.87 -3.39 -4.97
N ILE A 328 9.82 -2.84 -5.60
CA ILE A 328 9.59 -2.97 -7.04
C ILE A 328 10.77 -2.36 -7.81
N ALA A 329 11.23 -1.16 -7.43
CA ALA A 329 12.36 -0.49 -8.06
C ALA A 329 13.66 -1.32 -7.93
N GLU A 330 13.94 -1.87 -6.76
CA GLU A 330 15.09 -2.76 -6.53
C GLU A 330 15.03 -4.00 -7.43
N LYS A 331 13.88 -4.68 -7.45
CA LYS A 331 13.71 -5.89 -8.27
C LYS A 331 13.81 -5.58 -9.76
N LEU A 332 13.23 -4.46 -10.19
CA LEU A 332 13.34 -3.96 -11.57
C LEU A 332 14.80 -3.73 -11.97
N THR A 333 15.54 -2.95 -11.16
CA THR A 333 16.92 -2.55 -11.48
C THR A 333 17.92 -3.69 -11.37
N ASN A 334 17.67 -4.64 -10.49
CA ASN A 334 18.57 -5.80 -10.30
C ASN A 334 18.38 -6.87 -11.38
N SER A 335 17.17 -7.03 -11.93
CA SER A 335 16.85 -8.18 -12.78
C SER A 335 16.44 -7.81 -14.21
N TYR A 336 15.82 -6.66 -14.46
CA TYR A 336 15.14 -6.38 -15.72
C TYR A 336 15.55 -5.07 -16.40
N PHE A 337 16.03 -4.10 -15.65
CA PHE A 337 16.38 -2.75 -16.13
C PHE A 337 17.87 -2.51 -15.97
N LYS A 338 18.67 -3.09 -16.87
CA LYS A 338 20.11 -2.83 -16.96
C LYS A 338 20.34 -1.76 -18.04
N LYS A 339 21.06 -0.70 -17.68
CA LYS A 339 21.60 0.29 -18.62
C LYS A 339 22.89 -0.23 -19.23
#